data_9bf58dfbe085eec6c388d23465d484bd
#
_entry.id   9bf58dfbe085eec6c388d23465d484bd
#
_cell.length_a   1.000
_cell.length_b   1.000
_cell.length_c   1.000
_cell.angle_alpha   90.00
_cell.angle_beta   90.00
_cell.angle_gamma   90.00
#
_symmetry.space_group_name_H-M   'P 1'
#
loop_
_entity.id
_entity.type
_entity.pdbx_description
1 polymer ?
#
loop_
_entity_poly.entity_id
_entity_poly.type
_entity_poly.pdbx_seq_one_letter_code
_entity_poly.pdbx_strand_id
1 'polypeptide(L)'
;PFFHELRMLRIFILFRVFKLFRYTKSLTQFVSILSSKKFEIFTLGLFATVIIVVSSVLIYIMEANNPESPINTLFDAVYWSVVTIFTVGYGDFVPVTEEGRTVAMVIIVAGIAVMSFATSIVVSAFTEKLDEIKDDKLVDDVSKLSRFYIVCGYSPLTREVVLRFHKSGKTVVVLEKDTAKAQEAHKAGITALAMDSSSLATYQTLKIDFERQVESVLLFQESDVLNVYTALTVRELSAGIEILSILNQVENRRKLLLAGINKIVYTQELIGLMSKQVSGKPVAFDVINALRAEKSGVYIEEIALDNYTRNRFFDT
;
A
#
# COMPACT_ATOMS: atom_id res chain seq x y z
N PRO A 1 -6.34 -48.16 40.15
CA PRO A 1 -6.43 -47.70 38.74
C PRO A 1 -7.30 -46.44 38.64
N PHE A 2 -8.47 -46.38 39.34
CA PHE A 2 -9.45 -45.29 39.21
C PHE A 2 -8.94 -43.87 39.58
N PHE A 3 -8.03 -43.76 40.54
CA PHE A 3 -7.46 -42.46 40.93
C PHE A 3 -6.45 -41.89 39.94
N HIS A 4 -5.91 -42.69 39.04
CA HIS A 4 -4.97 -42.20 37.99
C HIS A 4 -5.73 -41.53 36.87
N GLU A 5 -6.92 -42.01 36.51
CA GLU A 5 -7.79 -41.43 35.49
C GLU A 5 -8.38 -40.09 35.93
N LEU A 6 -8.72 -39.95 37.24
CA LEU A 6 -9.15 -38.67 37.81
C LEU A 6 -8.06 -37.58 37.77
N ARG A 7 -6.76 -37.95 37.70
CA ARG A 7 -5.65 -37.01 37.54
C ARG A 7 -5.62 -36.38 36.14
N MET A 8 -6.02 -37.16 35.12
CA MET A 8 -6.11 -36.65 33.74
C MET A 8 -7.27 -35.62 33.58
N LEU A 9 -8.34 -35.77 34.33
CA LEU A 9 -9.47 -34.80 34.37
C LEU A 9 -9.03 -33.40 34.87
N ARG A 10 -7.94 -33.30 35.68
CA ARG A 10 -7.40 -32.02 36.13
C ARG A 10 -6.80 -31.22 34.98
N ILE A 11 -6.40 -31.85 33.88
CA ILE A 11 -5.92 -31.19 32.65
C ILE A 11 -7.04 -30.35 32.06
N PHE A 12 -8.33 -30.76 32.17
CA PHE A 12 -9.44 -29.96 31.71
C PHE A 12 -9.65 -28.66 32.49
N ILE A 13 -9.06 -28.52 33.70
CA ILE A 13 -9.04 -27.25 34.43
C ILE A 13 -8.17 -26.21 33.71
N LEU A 14 -7.15 -26.65 32.99
CA LEU A 14 -6.30 -25.77 32.16
C LEU A 14 -7.10 -25.12 31.02
N PHE A 15 -8.18 -25.79 30.56
CA PHE A 15 -9.07 -25.18 29.56
C PHE A 15 -9.80 -23.93 30.08
N ARG A 16 -9.85 -23.70 31.41
CA ARG A 16 -10.33 -22.43 31.97
C ARG A 16 -9.42 -21.24 31.58
N VAL A 17 -8.13 -21.47 31.32
CA VAL A 17 -7.21 -20.45 30.85
C VAL A 17 -7.63 -19.94 29.47
N PHE A 18 -8.22 -20.80 28.63
CA PHE A 18 -8.78 -20.38 27.34
C PHE A 18 -9.95 -19.39 27.46
N LYS A 19 -10.64 -19.33 28.63
CA LYS A 19 -11.63 -18.28 28.87
C LYS A 19 -11.01 -16.88 28.98
N LEU A 20 -9.74 -16.75 29.35
CA LEU A 20 -9.02 -15.48 29.39
C LEU A 20 -8.82 -14.92 27.97
N PHE A 21 -8.70 -15.78 26.97
CA PHE A 21 -8.59 -15.38 25.57
C PHE A 21 -9.82 -14.65 25.05
N ARG A 22 -10.98 -14.88 25.66
CA ARG A 22 -12.25 -14.17 25.32
C ARG A 22 -12.18 -12.68 25.64
N TYR A 23 -11.35 -12.26 26.58
CA TYR A 23 -11.28 -10.88 27.07
C TYR A 23 -10.17 -10.06 26.43
N THR A 24 -9.30 -10.65 25.62
CA THR A 24 -8.21 -9.93 24.97
C THR A 24 -8.56 -9.61 23.53
N LYS A 25 -8.92 -8.33 23.25
CA LYS A 25 -9.16 -7.83 21.89
C LYS A 25 -7.97 -8.13 20.96
N SER A 26 -6.75 -8.13 21.51
CA SER A 26 -5.54 -8.44 20.75
C SER A 26 -5.50 -9.85 20.16
N LEU A 27 -6.06 -10.85 20.85
CA LEU A 27 -6.10 -12.23 20.34
C LEU A 27 -7.13 -12.42 19.23
N THR A 28 -8.29 -11.78 19.34
CA THR A 28 -9.28 -11.78 18.24
C THR A 28 -8.72 -11.11 16.99
N GLN A 29 -7.97 -10.04 17.14
CA GLN A 29 -7.25 -9.40 16.03
C GLN A 29 -6.17 -10.32 15.44
N PHE A 30 -5.35 -10.96 16.28
CA PHE A 30 -4.36 -11.93 15.84
C PHE A 30 -4.97 -13.08 15.04
N VAL A 31 -6.05 -13.69 15.56
CA VAL A 31 -6.75 -14.77 14.86
C VAL A 31 -7.37 -14.28 13.55
N SER A 32 -7.92 -13.06 13.51
CA SER A 32 -8.47 -12.50 12.28
C SER A 32 -7.38 -12.26 11.22
N ILE A 33 -6.18 -11.80 11.63
CA ILE A 33 -5.02 -11.62 10.76
C ILE A 33 -4.58 -12.97 10.15
N LEU A 34 -4.45 -14.01 10.97
CA LEU A 34 -4.10 -15.35 10.48
C LEU A 34 -5.19 -15.96 9.61
N SER A 35 -6.45 -15.68 9.91
CA SER A 35 -7.56 -16.21 9.11
C SER A 35 -7.64 -15.62 7.70
N SER A 36 -7.06 -14.44 7.45
CA SER A 36 -6.94 -13.88 6.10
C SER A 36 -6.06 -14.74 5.19
N LYS A 37 -5.06 -15.43 5.78
CA LYS A 37 -4.11 -16.33 5.08
C LYS A 37 -4.41 -17.83 5.28
N LYS A 38 -5.68 -18.17 5.52
CA LYS A 38 -6.07 -19.56 5.82
C LYS A 38 -5.72 -20.58 4.73
N PHE A 39 -5.79 -20.19 3.46
CA PHE A 39 -5.44 -21.06 2.35
C PHE A 39 -3.94 -21.31 2.26
N GLU A 40 -3.15 -20.27 2.42
CA GLU A 40 -1.68 -20.35 2.44
C GLU A 40 -1.20 -21.21 3.61
N ILE A 41 -1.76 -21.00 4.80
CA ILE A 41 -1.45 -21.80 6.01
C ILE A 41 -1.87 -23.25 5.82
N PHE A 42 -3.07 -23.51 5.27
CA PHE A 42 -3.54 -24.87 4.98
C PHE A 42 -2.65 -25.56 3.97
N THR A 43 -2.31 -24.91 2.86
CA THR A 43 -1.44 -25.46 1.81
C THR A 43 -0.06 -25.77 2.34
N LEU A 44 0.52 -24.86 3.16
CA LEU A 44 1.82 -25.10 3.80
C LEU A 44 1.75 -26.26 4.78
N GLY A 45 0.68 -26.36 5.59
CA GLY A 45 0.45 -27.47 6.52
C GLY A 45 0.34 -28.82 5.81
N LEU A 46 -0.39 -28.85 4.67
CA LEU A 46 -0.48 -30.04 3.82
C LEU A 46 0.88 -30.42 3.27
N PHE A 47 1.63 -29.45 2.74
CA PHE A 47 2.98 -29.68 2.19
C PHE A 47 3.95 -30.18 3.26
N ALA A 48 3.95 -29.56 4.45
CA ALA A 48 4.75 -30.02 5.59
C ALA A 48 4.39 -31.46 6.00
N THR A 49 3.09 -31.81 6.02
CA THR A 49 2.62 -33.16 6.33
C THR A 49 3.14 -34.19 5.32
N VAL A 50 3.11 -33.87 4.02
CA VAL A 50 3.66 -34.73 2.98
C VAL A 50 5.16 -34.92 3.18
N ILE A 51 5.92 -33.85 3.45
CA ILE A 51 7.36 -33.96 3.72
C ILE A 51 7.61 -34.83 4.95
N ILE A 52 6.87 -34.66 6.06
CA ILE A 52 7.00 -35.46 7.27
C ILE A 52 6.78 -36.95 6.94
N VAL A 53 5.72 -37.29 6.24
CA VAL A 53 5.40 -38.67 5.89
C VAL A 53 6.51 -39.29 5.02
N VAL A 54 6.92 -38.59 3.94
CA VAL A 54 8.00 -39.08 3.07
C VAL A 54 9.32 -39.21 3.83
N SER A 55 9.67 -38.24 4.64
CA SER A 55 10.89 -38.25 5.47
C SER A 55 10.89 -39.43 6.44
N SER A 56 9.76 -39.65 7.12
CA SER A 56 9.63 -40.74 8.09
C SER A 56 9.80 -42.10 7.46
N VAL A 57 9.20 -42.32 6.26
CA VAL A 57 9.33 -43.59 5.53
C VAL A 57 10.77 -43.79 5.08
N LEU A 58 11.41 -42.77 4.50
CA LEU A 58 12.79 -42.83 4.04
C LEU A 58 13.77 -43.14 5.18
N ILE A 59 13.68 -42.41 6.29
CA ILE A 59 14.55 -42.64 7.44
C ILE A 59 14.30 -44.01 8.06
N TYR A 60 13.05 -44.45 8.17
CA TYR A 60 12.72 -45.77 8.70
C TYR A 60 13.36 -46.89 7.84
N ILE A 61 13.27 -46.82 6.51
CA ILE A 61 13.87 -47.79 5.62
C ILE A 61 15.40 -47.86 5.78
N MET A 62 16.06 -46.70 5.99
CA MET A 62 17.53 -46.66 6.09
C MET A 62 18.04 -47.08 7.46
N GLU A 63 17.28 -46.88 8.55
CA GLU A 63 17.74 -47.04 9.91
C GLU A 63 17.23 -48.31 10.64
N ALA A 64 16.00 -48.77 10.32
CA ALA A 64 15.31 -49.81 11.11
C ALA A 64 16.03 -51.16 11.18
N ASN A 65 16.91 -51.48 10.20
CA ASN A 65 17.68 -52.71 10.19
C ASN A 65 19.07 -52.58 10.82
N ASN A 66 19.43 -51.44 11.33
CA ASN A 66 20.70 -51.21 12.00
C ASN A 66 20.55 -51.35 13.53
N PRO A 67 21.21 -52.34 14.18
CA PRO A 67 21.11 -52.54 15.62
C PRO A 67 21.62 -51.35 16.48
N GLU A 68 22.49 -50.49 15.91
CA GLU A 68 23.05 -49.31 16.57
C GLU A 68 22.13 -48.09 16.43
N SER A 69 21.11 -48.15 15.62
CA SER A 69 20.20 -47.02 15.40
C SER A 69 19.15 -46.91 16.53
N PRO A 70 18.91 -45.71 17.06
CA PRO A 70 17.81 -45.52 17.98
C PRO A 70 16.44 -45.52 17.29
N ILE A 71 16.41 -45.45 15.93
CA ILE A 71 15.18 -45.39 15.13
C ILE A 71 14.80 -46.81 14.73
N ASN A 72 14.02 -47.47 15.56
CA ASN A 72 13.64 -48.88 15.36
C ASN A 72 12.20 -49.05 14.87
N THR A 73 11.36 -48.04 15.10
CA THR A 73 9.94 -48.05 14.69
C THR A 73 9.60 -46.90 13.74
N LEU A 74 8.54 -47.09 12.96
CA LEU A 74 8.04 -45.99 12.13
C LEU A 74 7.65 -44.77 12.97
N PHE A 75 7.18 -45.01 14.22
CA PHE A 75 6.85 -43.91 15.14
C PHE A 75 8.08 -43.08 15.54
N ASP A 76 9.23 -43.73 15.78
CA ASP A 76 10.49 -43.05 16.08
C ASP A 76 10.93 -42.17 14.89
N ALA A 77 10.78 -42.71 13.67
CA ALA A 77 11.08 -41.99 12.44
C ALA A 77 10.15 -40.77 12.21
N VAL A 78 8.84 -40.91 12.52
CA VAL A 78 7.90 -39.79 12.47
C VAL A 78 8.26 -38.74 13.51
N TYR A 79 8.56 -39.16 14.73
CA TYR A 79 8.98 -38.27 15.81
C TYR A 79 10.24 -37.49 15.40
N TRP A 80 11.27 -38.19 14.91
CA TRP A 80 12.50 -37.57 14.43
C TRP A 80 12.23 -36.55 13.29
N SER A 81 11.40 -36.93 12.33
CA SER A 81 11.06 -36.07 11.18
C SER A 81 10.35 -34.79 11.62
N VAL A 82 9.38 -34.89 12.52
CA VAL A 82 8.68 -33.73 13.10
C VAL A 82 9.66 -32.84 13.84
N VAL A 83 10.45 -33.39 14.76
CA VAL A 83 11.41 -32.64 15.56
C VAL A 83 12.46 -31.94 14.69
N THR A 84 12.89 -32.58 13.60
CA THR A 84 13.88 -32.04 12.65
C THR A 84 13.28 -30.95 11.75
N ILE A 85 12.12 -31.20 11.14
CA ILE A 85 11.47 -30.24 10.22
C ILE A 85 11.03 -28.98 10.95
N PHE A 86 10.55 -29.12 12.20
CA PHE A 86 10.22 -27.95 13.03
C PHE A 86 11.44 -27.32 13.73
N THR A 87 12.64 -27.73 13.36
CA THR A 87 13.93 -27.17 13.85
C THR A 87 14.11 -27.25 15.37
N VAL A 88 13.47 -28.21 16.06
CA VAL A 88 13.61 -28.44 17.51
C VAL A 88 14.92 -29.17 17.81
N GLY A 89 15.17 -30.33 17.16
CA GLY A 89 16.43 -31.06 17.17
C GLY A 89 16.90 -31.51 18.56
N TYR A 90 16.10 -32.26 19.34
CA TYR A 90 16.50 -32.75 20.68
C TYR A 90 17.76 -33.59 20.66
N GLY A 91 18.05 -34.31 19.55
CA GLY A 91 19.22 -35.16 19.39
C GLY A 91 19.14 -36.53 20.08
N ASP A 92 17.95 -36.88 20.58
CA ASP A 92 17.66 -38.18 21.24
C ASP A 92 17.47 -39.31 20.19
N PHE A 93 16.93 -39.01 19.02
CA PHE A 93 16.83 -39.86 17.85
C PHE A 93 17.58 -39.20 16.69
N VAL A 94 18.61 -39.88 16.18
CA VAL A 94 19.42 -39.38 15.05
C VAL A 94 19.81 -40.56 14.12
N PRO A 95 19.84 -40.34 12.80
CA PRO A 95 20.34 -41.34 11.86
C PRO A 95 21.85 -41.67 12.10
N VAL A 96 22.19 -42.97 12.13
CA VAL A 96 23.55 -43.40 12.33
C VAL A 96 24.17 -43.97 11.05
N THR A 97 23.37 -44.46 10.09
CA THR A 97 23.82 -44.93 8.80
C THR A 97 24.28 -43.81 7.87
N GLU A 98 25.19 -44.06 6.94
CA GLU A 98 25.64 -43.06 5.97
C GLU A 98 24.50 -42.62 5.05
N GLU A 99 23.69 -43.55 4.62
CA GLU A 99 22.50 -43.33 3.78
C GLU A 99 21.48 -42.50 4.53
N GLY A 100 21.18 -42.85 5.80
CA GLY A 100 20.25 -42.10 6.65
C GLY A 100 20.70 -40.66 6.89
N ARG A 101 22.00 -40.44 7.12
CA ARG A 101 22.57 -39.10 7.26
C ARG A 101 22.49 -38.28 5.96
N THR A 102 22.68 -38.92 4.82
CA THR A 102 22.55 -38.26 3.51
C THR A 102 21.10 -37.78 3.29
N VAL A 103 20.14 -38.69 3.55
CA VAL A 103 18.71 -38.33 3.50
C VAL A 103 18.37 -37.23 4.48
N ALA A 104 18.90 -37.32 5.71
CA ALA A 104 18.68 -36.31 6.75
C ALA A 104 19.14 -34.91 6.31
N MET A 105 20.27 -34.77 5.62
CA MET A 105 20.73 -33.46 5.09
C MET A 105 19.71 -32.83 4.16
N VAL A 106 19.10 -33.63 3.25
CA VAL A 106 18.06 -33.13 2.33
C VAL A 106 16.81 -32.71 3.10
N ILE A 107 16.40 -33.51 4.09
CA ILE A 107 15.23 -33.24 4.94
C ILE A 107 15.42 -31.94 5.76
N ILE A 108 16.62 -31.73 6.30
CA ILE A 108 16.94 -30.49 7.05
C ILE A 108 16.78 -29.26 6.15
N VAL A 109 17.28 -29.30 4.91
CA VAL A 109 17.12 -28.20 3.95
C VAL A 109 15.64 -27.96 3.64
N ALA A 110 14.87 -29.04 3.42
CA ALA A 110 13.43 -28.95 3.19
C ALA A 110 12.70 -28.36 4.43
N GLY A 111 13.10 -28.77 5.65
CA GLY A 111 12.55 -28.23 6.91
C GLY A 111 12.80 -26.74 7.06
N ILE A 112 14.03 -26.28 6.77
CA ILE A 112 14.36 -24.85 6.78
C ILE A 112 13.49 -24.09 5.78
N ALA A 113 13.26 -24.61 4.59
CA ALA A 113 12.39 -23.99 3.60
C ALA A 113 10.94 -23.88 4.10
N VAL A 114 10.37 -24.94 4.69
CA VAL A 114 9.02 -24.94 5.27
C VAL A 114 8.88 -23.88 6.36
N MET A 115 9.85 -23.79 7.28
CA MET A 115 9.82 -22.82 8.37
C MET A 115 9.98 -21.38 7.85
N SER A 116 10.79 -21.18 6.81
CA SER A 116 10.95 -19.87 6.16
C SER A 116 9.65 -19.40 5.51
N PHE A 117 8.94 -20.30 4.81
CA PHE A 117 7.63 -19.99 4.24
C PHE A 117 6.59 -19.70 5.33
N ALA A 118 6.57 -20.49 6.42
CA ALA A 118 5.67 -20.25 7.53
C ALA A 118 5.87 -18.84 8.12
N THR A 119 7.11 -18.47 8.37
CA THR A 119 7.45 -17.13 8.88
C THR A 119 7.05 -16.03 7.89
N SER A 120 7.29 -16.23 6.59
CA SER A 120 6.93 -15.28 5.53
C SER A 120 5.42 -15.04 5.48
N ILE A 121 4.59 -16.08 5.58
CA ILE A 121 3.12 -15.97 5.58
C ILE A 121 2.66 -15.13 6.79
N VAL A 122 3.21 -15.42 7.98
CA VAL A 122 2.85 -14.67 9.19
C VAL A 122 3.25 -13.19 9.06
N VAL A 123 4.47 -12.91 8.62
CA VAL A 123 4.96 -11.52 8.43
C VAL A 123 4.10 -10.79 7.40
N SER A 124 3.79 -11.44 6.26
CA SER A 124 2.93 -10.84 5.22
C SER A 124 1.54 -10.48 5.77
N ALA A 125 0.91 -11.40 6.53
CA ALA A 125 -0.39 -11.16 7.13
C ALA A 125 -0.40 -9.95 8.08
N PHE A 126 0.66 -9.81 8.90
CA PHE A 126 0.80 -8.66 9.78
C PHE A 126 1.05 -7.36 9.04
N THR A 127 1.91 -7.38 8.02
CA THR A 127 2.21 -6.19 7.21
C THR A 127 0.95 -5.67 6.52
N GLU A 128 0.20 -6.57 5.86
CA GLU A 128 -1.06 -6.20 5.21
C GLU A 128 -2.05 -5.56 6.19
N LYS A 129 -2.17 -6.12 7.41
CA LYS A 129 -3.08 -5.54 8.40
C LYS A 129 -2.61 -4.20 8.94
N LEU A 130 -1.31 -4.02 9.10
CA LEU A 130 -0.75 -2.72 9.50
C LEU A 130 -0.99 -1.65 8.42
N ASP A 131 -0.88 -2.02 7.15
CA ASP A 131 -1.15 -1.10 6.05
C ASP A 131 -2.64 -0.75 5.97
N GLU A 132 -3.55 -1.72 6.13
CA GLU A 132 -5.00 -1.48 6.24
C GLU A 132 -5.34 -0.48 7.38
N ILE A 133 -4.75 -0.68 8.57
CA ILE A 133 -4.98 0.23 9.71
C ILE A 133 -4.46 1.65 9.44
N LYS A 134 -3.32 1.77 8.74
CA LYS A 134 -2.78 3.07 8.32
C LYS A 134 -3.70 3.76 7.32
N ASP A 135 -4.20 3.01 6.33
CA ASP A 135 -5.10 3.53 5.31
C ASP A 135 -6.43 3.99 5.94
N ASP A 136 -7.02 3.19 6.82
CA ASP A 136 -8.23 3.56 7.57
C ASP A 136 -8.02 4.84 8.40
N LYS A 137 -6.86 4.97 9.04
CA LYS A 137 -6.53 6.18 9.79
C LYS A 137 -6.35 7.39 8.87
N LEU A 138 -5.68 7.23 7.73
CA LEU A 138 -5.53 8.31 6.76
C LEU A 138 -6.89 8.77 6.21
N VAL A 139 -7.81 7.84 5.93
CA VAL A 139 -9.19 8.14 5.53
C VAL A 139 -9.91 8.95 6.60
N ASP A 140 -9.82 8.53 7.87
CA ASP A 140 -10.43 9.25 9.00
C ASP A 140 -9.82 10.65 9.19
N ASP A 141 -8.51 10.78 9.07
CA ASP A 141 -7.81 12.06 9.13
C ASP A 141 -8.25 13.00 7.99
N VAL A 142 -8.34 12.50 6.75
CA VAL A 142 -8.80 13.28 5.58
C VAL A 142 -10.25 13.71 5.72
N SER A 143 -11.13 12.85 6.26
CA SER A 143 -12.56 13.18 6.47
C SER A 143 -12.76 14.37 7.42
N LYS A 144 -11.80 14.65 8.29
CA LYS A 144 -11.82 15.73 9.28
C LYS A 144 -11.16 17.03 8.79
N LEU A 145 -10.50 16.98 7.63
CA LEU A 145 -9.86 18.18 7.08
C LEU A 145 -10.91 19.24 6.71
N SER A 146 -10.55 20.48 6.92
CA SER A 146 -11.31 21.65 6.45
C SER A 146 -10.47 22.37 5.39
N ARG A 147 -11.06 22.64 4.22
CA ARG A 147 -10.42 23.40 3.13
C ARG A 147 -9.08 22.82 2.66
N PHE A 148 -9.16 21.82 1.80
CA PHE A 148 -8.00 21.19 1.20
C PHE A 148 -8.16 21.02 -0.32
N TYR A 149 -7.03 20.77 -0.98
CA TYR A 149 -6.95 20.50 -2.42
C TYR A 149 -6.84 19.00 -2.64
N ILE A 150 -7.58 18.48 -3.63
CA ILE A 150 -7.41 17.09 -4.08
C ILE A 150 -6.54 17.11 -5.32
N VAL A 151 -5.50 16.29 -5.32
CA VAL A 151 -4.62 16.09 -6.46
C VAL A 151 -4.73 14.63 -6.90
N CYS A 152 -5.15 14.40 -8.14
CA CYS A 152 -5.31 13.06 -8.70
C CYS A 152 -4.12 12.71 -9.61
N GLY A 153 -3.41 11.65 -9.23
CA GLY A 153 -2.18 11.20 -9.87
C GLY A 153 -0.90 11.73 -9.20
N TYR A 154 0.10 10.85 -9.09
CA TYR A 154 1.40 11.17 -8.51
C TYR A 154 2.52 11.01 -9.55
N SER A 155 3.28 12.06 -9.72
CA SER A 155 4.39 12.18 -10.66
C SER A 155 5.41 13.18 -10.11
N PRO A 156 6.61 13.35 -10.70
CA PRO A 156 7.53 14.41 -10.33
C PRO A 156 6.91 15.81 -10.39
N LEU A 157 6.01 16.05 -11.34
CA LEU A 157 5.25 17.31 -11.43
C LEU A 157 4.31 17.50 -10.24
N THR A 158 3.55 16.47 -9.90
CA THR A 158 2.63 16.49 -8.75
C THR A 158 3.39 16.76 -7.46
N ARG A 159 4.53 16.11 -7.27
CA ARG A 159 5.39 16.31 -6.10
C ARG A 159 5.81 17.79 -5.95
N GLU A 160 6.26 18.41 -7.03
CA GLU A 160 6.66 19.82 -7.01
C GLU A 160 5.49 20.75 -6.67
N VAL A 161 4.31 20.52 -7.26
CA VAL A 161 3.09 21.28 -6.97
C VAL A 161 2.68 21.13 -5.51
N VAL A 162 2.63 19.90 -4.98
CA VAL A 162 2.27 19.65 -3.58
C VAL A 162 3.24 20.31 -2.61
N LEU A 163 4.54 20.24 -2.88
CA LEU A 163 5.54 20.90 -2.04
C LEU A 163 5.38 22.43 -2.02
N ARG A 164 5.00 23.04 -3.14
CA ARG A 164 4.70 24.48 -3.21
C ARG A 164 3.44 24.84 -2.41
N PHE A 165 2.40 24.02 -2.49
CA PHE A 165 1.18 24.21 -1.71
C PHE A 165 1.47 24.12 -0.20
N HIS A 166 2.26 23.12 0.23
CA HIS A 166 2.69 23.01 1.61
C HIS A 166 3.46 24.24 2.12
N LYS A 167 4.39 24.76 1.32
CA LYS A 167 5.12 26.00 1.64
C LYS A 167 4.19 27.21 1.77
N SER A 168 3.08 27.21 1.05
CA SER A 168 2.05 28.26 1.11
C SER A 168 1.00 28.01 2.20
N GLY A 169 1.21 27.03 3.09
CA GLY A 169 0.28 26.69 4.18
C GLY A 169 -1.02 26.02 3.74
N LYS A 170 -1.08 25.50 2.51
CA LYS A 170 -2.25 24.81 1.96
C LYS A 170 -2.18 23.32 2.22
N THR A 171 -3.31 22.72 2.60
CA THR A 171 -3.44 21.28 2.78
C THR A 171 -3.78 20.61 1.46
N VAL A 172 -3.05 19.54 1.13
CA VAL A 172 -3.23 18.78 -0.11
C VAL A 172 -3.38 17.30 0.21
N VAL A 173 -4.33 16.66 -0.44
CA VAL A 173 -4.54 15.20 -0.41
C VAL A 173 -4.32 14.66 -1.82
N VAL A 174 -3.43 13.69 -1.96
CA VAL A 174 -3.15 13.03 -3.23
C VAL A 174 -3.93 11.72 -3.31
N LEU A 175 -4.65 11.51 -4.41
CA LEU A 175 -5.29 10.26 -4.76
C LEU A 175 -4.51 9.61 -5.90
N GLU A 176 -3.91 8.44 -5.65
CA GLU A 176 -3.13 7.70 -6.64
C GLU A 176 -3.54 6.24 -6.64
N LYS A 177 -3.88 5.71 -7.80
CA LYS A 177 -4.35 4.32 -7.92
C LYS A 177 -3.24 3.30 -7.73
N ASP A 178 -2.02 3.63 -8.14
CA ASP A 178 -0.85 2.78 -7.96
C ASP A 178 -0.36 2.85 -6.52
N THR A 179 -0.44 1.73 -5.81
CA THR A 179 -0.03 1.62 -4.41
C THR A 179 1.45 1.97 -4.21
N ALA A 180 2.34 1.61 -5.14
CA ALA A 180 3.76 1.92 -5.04
C ALA A 180 4.01 3.43 -5.14
N LYS A 181 3.35 4.12 -6.08
CA LYS A 181 3.41 5.57 -6.23
C LYS A 181 2.80 6.30 -5.02
N ALA A 182 1.68 5.80 -4.49
CA ALA A 182 1.07 6.36 -3.29
C ALA A 182 1.99 6.23 -2.06
N GLN A 183 2.66 5.09 -1.91
CA GLN A 183 3.66 4.89 -0.84
C GLN A 183 4.90 5.78 -1.03
N GLU A 184 5.35 6.00 -2.26
CA GLU A 184 6.43 6.93 -2.56
C GLU A 184 6.07 8.36 -2.15
N ALA A 185 4.87 8.81 -2.47
CA ALA A 185 4.34 10.11 -2.04
C ALA A 185 4.30 10.21 -0.51
N HIS A 186 3.85 9.17 0.17
CA HIS A 186 3.79 9.14 1.63
C HIS A 186 5.19 9.21 2.27
N LYS A 187 6.19 8.51 1.70
CA LYS A 187 7.59 8.61 2.14
C LYS A 187 8.17 10.02 1.94
N ALA A 188 7.66 10.77 0.98
CA ALA A 188 8.02 12.17 0.76
C ALA A 188 7.29 13.16 1.70
N GLY A 189 6.50 12.65 2.68
CA GLY A 189 5.76 13.47 3.64
C GLY A 189 4.45 14.05 3.09
N ILE A 190 3.95 13.50 1.99
CA ILE A 190 2.69 13.92 1.34
C ILE A 190 1.55 13.02 1.83
N THR A 191 0.41 13.62 2.18
CA THR A 191 -0.81 12.86 2.46
C THR A 191 -1.34 12.25 1.16
N ALA A 192 -1.08 10.97 0.96
CA ALA A 192 -1.46 10.24 -0.24
C ALA A 192 -2.24 8.98 0.11
N LEU A 193 -3.30 8.72 -0.65
CA LEU A 193 -4.17 7.55 -0.51
C LEU A 193 -4.12 6.70 -1.77
N ALA A 194 -3.96 5.38 -1.59
CA ALA A 194 -3.95 4.42 -2.68
C ALA A 194 -5.37 4.13 -3.17
N MET A 195 -5.99 5.09 -3.88
CA MET A 195 -7.39 5.04 -4.30
C MET A 195 -7.57 5.50 -5.74
N ASP A 196 -8.56 4.91 -6.42
CA ASP A 196 -8.94 5.28 -7.78
C ASP A 196 -9.82 6.54 -7.75
N SER A 197 -9.26 7.68 -8.17
CA SER A 197 -9.96 8.96 -8.20
C SER A 197 -11.11 9.04 -9.22
N SER A 198 -11.18 8.10 -10.17
CA SER A 198 -12.29 8.02 -11.13
C SER A 198 -13.52 7.28 -10.57
N SER A 199 -13.38 6.62 -9.40
CA SER A 199 -14.46 5.86 -8.77
C SER A 199 -15.24 6.69 -7.77
N LEU A 200 -16.57 6.71 -7.90
CA LEU A 200 -17.46 7.34 -6.92
C LEU A 200 -17.32 6.72 -5.52
N ALA A 201 -17.07 5.41 -5.44
CA ALA A 201 -16.86 4.70 -4.19
C ALA A 201 -15.69 5.26 -3.37
N THR A 202 -14.65 5.77 -4.03
CA THR A 202 -13.50 6.42 -3.37
C THR A 202 -13.96 7.59 -2.51
N TYR A 203 -14.74 8.48 -3.06
CA TYR A 203 -15.22 9.68 -2.37
C TYR A 203 -16.26 9.36 -1.29
N GLN A 204 -17.09 8.32 -1.51
CA GLN A 204 -18.00 7.81 -0.48
C GLN A 204 -17.24 7.24 0.72
N THR A 205 -16.15 6.50 0.47
CA THR A 205 -15.27 5.97 1.52
C THR A 205 -14.60 7.10 2.30
N LEU A 206 -14.12 8.14 1.61
CA LEU A 206 -13.49 9.31 2.23
C LEU A 206 -14.47 10.18 3.03
N LYS A 207 -15.78 10.03 2.81
CA LYS A 207 -16.83 10.82 3.48
C LYS A 207 -16.61 12.34 3.39
N ILE A 208 -16.15 12.80 2.24
CA ILE A 208 -15.81 14.20 1.98
C ILE A 208 -17.06 14.97 1.57
N ASP A 209 -17.27 16.14 2.18
CA ASP A 209 -18.22 17.15 1.72
C ASP A 209 -17.51 18.11 0.75
N PHE A 210 -17.74 17.92 -0.55
CA PHE A 210 -17.06 18.68 -1.60
C PHE A 210 -17.33 20.19 -1.50
N GLU A 211 -18.51 20.62 -1.11
CA GLU A 211 -18.88 22.05 -1.08
C GLU A 211 -18.23 22.78 0.10
N ARG A 212 -17.97 22.06 1.19
CA ARG A 212 -17.44 22.67 2.42
C ARG A 212 -15.94 22.45 2.61
N GLN A 213 -15.43 21.31 2.18
CA GLN A 213 -14.08 20.88 2.52
C GLN A 213 -13.10 21.00 1.35
N VAL A 214 -13.56 20.84 0.09
CA VAL A 214 -12.66 20.84 -1.07
C VAL A 214 -12.63 22.21 -1.72
N GLU A 215 -11.44 22.77 -1.87
CA GLU A 215 -11.26 24.06 -2.56
C GLU A 215 -11.17 23.91 -4.07
N SER A 216 -10.42 22.90 -4.54
CA SER A 216 -10.25 22.64 -5.97
C SER A 216 -9.72 21.21 -6.17
N VAL A 217 -9.96 20.67 -7.35
CA VAL A 217 -9.46 19.36 -7.77
C VAL A 217 -8.48 19.53 -8.92
N LEU A 218 -7.27 18.97 -8.75
CA LEU A 218 -6.20 19.02 -9.74
C LEU A 218 -5.99 17.62 -10.35
N LEU A 219 -6.21 17.49 -11.64
CA LEU A 219 -6.13 16.24 -12.38
C LEU A 219 -4.79 16.15 -13.10
N PHE A 220 -3.85 15.41 -12.51
CA PHE A 220 -2.47 15.29 -12.99
C PHE A 220 -2.11 13.85 -13.34
N GLN A 221 -3.11 13.08 -13.78
CA GLN A 221 -2.90 11.70 -14.22
C GLN A 221 -2.21 11.66 -15.59
N GLU A 222 -1.47 10.57 -15.84
CA GLU A 222 -0.73 10.36 -17.09
C GLU A 222 -1.66 10.16 -18.31
N SER A 223 -2.94 9.84 -18.07
CA SER A 223 -3.93 9.61 -19.12
C SER A 223 -5.04 10.66 -19.09
N ASP A 224 -5.25 11.36 -20.23
CA ASP A 224 -6.38 12.29 -20.40
C ASP A 224 -7.72 11.59 -20.23
N VAL A 225 -7.83 10.30 -20.58
CA VAL A 225 -9.04 9.51 -20.40
C VAL A 225 -9.38 9.36 -18.92
N LEU A 226 -8.38 9.09 -18.07
CA LEU A 226 -8.58 9.03 -16.61
C LEU A 226 -8.94 10.40 -16.06
N ASN A 227 -8.33 11.48 -16.55
CA ASN A 227 -8.67 12.84 -16.15
C ASN A 227 -10.14 13.16 -16.51
N VAL A 228 -10.63 12.74 -17.68
CA VAL A 228 -12.04 12.89 -18.08
C VAL A 228 -12.96 12.12 -17.12
N TYR A 229 -12.69 10.84 -16.87
CA TYR A 229 -13.53 10.04 -15.95
C TYR A 229 -13.54 10.62 -14.54
N THR A 230 -12.38 11.03 -14.03
CA THR A 230 -12.31 11.68 -12.73
C THR A 230 -13.07 13.00 -12.67
N ALA A 231 -12.98 13.82 -13.73
CA ALA A 231 -13.75 15.06 -13.83
C ALA A 231 -15.25 14.81 -13.80
N LEU A 232 -15.74 13.81 -14.55
CA LEU A 232 -17.16 13.44 -14.56
C LEU A 232 -17.64 12.99 -13.18
N THR A 233 -16.86 12.15 -12.49
CA THR A 233 -17.17 11.71 -11.13
C THR A 233 -17.19 12.88 -10.14
N VAL A 234 -16.24 13.82 -10.25
CA VAL A 234 -16.20 15.01 -9.40
C VAL A 234 -17.42 15.93 -9.72
N ARG A 235 -17.83 16.06 -10.97
CA ARG A 235 -19.02 16.84 -11.35
C ARG A 235 -20.33 16.23 -10.84
N GLU A 236 -20.41 14.92 -10.73
CA GLU A 236 -21.52 14.24 -10.07
C GLU A 236 -21.63 14.59 -8.59
N LEU A 237 -20.47 14.77 -7.91
CA LEU A 237 -20.41 15.12 -6.49
C LEU A 237 -20.60 16.61 -6.21
N SER A 238 -20.09 17.47 -7.08
CA SER A 238 -20.24 18.94 -6.99
C SER A 238 -20.15 19.60 -8.36
N ALA A 239 -21.22 20.27 -8.75
CA ALA A 239 -21.28 21.00 -10.03
C ALA A 239 -20.39 22.25 -10.03
N GLY A 240 -20.17 22.88 -8.87
CA GLY A 240 -19.53 24.18 -8.73
C GLY A 240 -18.04 24.17 -8.46
N ILE A 241 -17.46 23.03 -8.08
CA ILE A 241 -16.04 22.96 -7.70
C ILE A 241 -15.12 23.29 -8.86
N GLU A 242 -14.02 23.99 -8.60
CA GLU A 242 -13.02 24.29 -9.60
C GLU A 242 -12.17 23.04 -9.91
N ILE A 243 -12.12 22.66 -11.20
CA ILE A 243 -11.30 21.54 -11.68
C ILE A 243 -10.25 22.07 -12.64
N LEU A 244 -8.98 21.82 -12.32
CA LEU A 244 -7.84 22.06 -13.18
C LEU A 244 -7.27 20.72 -13.65
N SER A 245 -6.97 20.59 -14.95
CA SER A 245 -6.35 19.38 -15.50
C SER A 245 -5.14 19.71 -16.35
N ILE A 246 -4.13 18.86 -16.28
CA ILE A 246 -3.12 18.80 -17.34
C ILE A 246 -3.75 18.16 -18.59
N LEU A 247 -3.23 18.57 -19.75
CA LEU A 247 -3.53 17.98 -21.04
C LEU A 247 -2.27 17.27 -21.54
N ASN A 248 -2.41 15.97 -21.83
CA ASN A 248 -1.29 15.17 -22.34
C ASN A 248 -1.29 15.15 -23.88
N GLN A 249 -2.48 15.09 -24.51
CA GLN A 249 -2.65 15.05 -25.96
C GLN A 249 -3.65 16.12 -26.41
N VAL A 250 -3.23 16.98 -27.35
CA VAL A 250 -4.01 18.14 -27.82
C VAL A 250 -5.40 17.74 -28.33
N GLU A 251 -5.49 16.57 -28.96
CA GLU A 251 -6.74 16.02 -29.50
C GLU A 251 -7.82 15.79 -28.43
N ASN A 252 -7.40 15.61 -27.19
CA ASN A 252 -8.32 15.36 -26.08
C ASN A 252 -8.86 16.64 -25.42
N ARG A 253 -8.35 17.83 -25.79
CA ARG A 253 -8.76 19.11 -25.18
C ARG A 253 -10.26 19.31 -25.16
N ARG A 254 -10.95 18.98 -26.25
CA ARG A 254 -12.40 19.11 -26.34
C ARG A 254 -13.13 18.17 -25.37
N LYS A 255 -12.61 16.95 -25.18
CA LYS A 255 -13.18 15.98 -24.26
C LYS A 255 -13.07 16.44 -22.80
N LEU A 256 -11.91 17.01 -22.42
CA LEU A 256 -11.71 17.57 -21.09
C LEU A 256 -12.69 18.74 -20.83
N LEU A 257 -12.88 19.64 -21.79
CA LEU A 257 -13.85 20.72 -21.66
C LEU A 257 -15.29 20.20 -21.51
N LEU A 258 -15.66 19.20 -22.31
CA LEU A 258 -17.00 18.57 -22.22
C LEU A 258 -17.22 17.83 -20.91
N ALA A 259 -16.17 17.32 -20.26
CA ALA A 259 -16.22 16.74 -18.93
C ALA A 259 -16.38 17.79 -17.80
N GLY A 260 -16.46 19.09 -18.14
CA GLY A 260 -16.68 20.16 -17.19
C GLY A 260 -15.41 20.64 -16.47
N ILE A 261 -14.23 20.44 -17.05
CA ILE A 261 -12.96 20.96 -16.52
C ILE A 261 -12.90 22.46 -16.78
N ASN A 262 -12.62 23.25 -15.74
CA ASN A 262 -12.59 24.72 -15.80
C ASN A 262 -11.30 25.24 -16.41
N LYS A 263 -10.15 24.66 -16.00
CA LYS A 263 -8.82 25.10 -16.44
C LYS A 263 -8.02 23.93 -16.97
N ILE A 264 -7.45 24.10 -18.16
CA ILE A 264 -6.63 23.08 -18.83
C ILE A 264 -5.24 23.65 -19.05
N VAL A 265 -4.22 22.94 -18.57
CA VAL A 265 -2.82 23.30 -18.72
C VAL A 265 -2.16 22.31 -19.67
N TYR A 266 -1.70 22.80 -20.80
CA TYR A 266 -0.92 22.02 -21.76
C TYR A 266 0.58 22.33 -21.58
N THR A 267 1.28 21.45 -20.88
CA THR A 267 2.68 21.66 -20.47
C THR A 267 3.62 21.81 -21.65
N GLN A 268 3.39 21.11 -22.76
CA GLN A 268 4.19 21.19 -23.97
C GLN A 268 4.05 22.56 -24.68
N GLU A 269 2.86 23.15 -24.66
CA GLU A 269 2.63 24.49 -25.19
C GLU A 269 3.37 25.54 -24.39
N LEU A 270 3.36 25.43 -23.05
CA LEU A 270 4.13 26.32 -22.19
C LEU A 270 5.63 26.23 -22.48
N ILE A 271 6.17 25.00 -22.61
CA ILE A 271 7.57 24.79 -22.96
C ILE A 271 7.86 25.36 -24.36
N GLY A 272 6.97 25.16 -25.32
CA GLY A 272 7.07 25.69 -26.67
C GLY A 272 7.09 27.24 -26.71
N LEU A 273 6.20 27.87 -25.95
CA LEU A 273 6.15 29.31 -25.78
C LEU A 273 7.44 29.86 -25.15
N MET A 274 7.92 29.22 -24.07
CA MET A 274 9.18 29.59 -23.43
C MET A 274 10.36 29.43 -24.37
N SER A 275 10.44 28.32 -25.11
CA SER A 275 11.52 28.09 -26.08
C SER A 275 11.53 29.09 -27.21
N LYS A 276 10.36 29.50 -27.70
CA LYS A 276 10.23 30.53 -28.74
C LYS A 276 10.66 31.91 -28.26
N GLN A 277 10.41 32.22 -26.98
CA GLN A 277 10.79 33.49 -26.39
C GLN A 277 12.30 33.58 -26.06
N VAL A 278 12.91 32.45 -25.67
CA VAL A 278 14.39 32.40 -25.47
C VAL A 278 15.14 32.68 -26.76
N SER A 279 14.56 32.33 -27.93
CA SER A 279 15.16 32.62 -29.25
C SER A 279 14.98 34.08 -29.70
N GLY A 280 14.12 34.88 -29.08
CA GLY A 280 13.69 36.17 -29.66
C GLY A 280 13.94 37.44 -28.86
N LYS A 281 13.82 37.45 -27.54
CA LYS A 281 14.09 38.61 -26.66
C LYS A 281 14.32 38.20 -25.21
N PRO A 282 15.40 38.66 -24.51
CA PRO A 282 15.73 38.26 -23.14
C PRO A 282 14.71 38.68 -22.08
N VAL A 283 13.95 39.74 -22.31
CA VAL A 283 13.08 40.36 -21.28
C VAL A 283 12.00 39.42 -20.73
N ALA A 284 11.43 38.55 -21.57
CA ALA A 284 10.41 37.63 -21.13
C ALA A 284 10.93 36.46 -20.26
N PHE A 285 12.17 36.04 -20.52
CA PHE A 285 12.85 35.03 -19.71
C PHE A 285 13.19 35.56 -18.30
N ASP A 286 13.61 36.83 -18.23
CA ASP A 286 13.92 37.50 -16.97
C ASP A 286 12.66 37.72 -16.11
N VAL A 287 11.51 38.02 -16.74
CA VAL A 287 10.22 38.09 -16.05
C VAL A 287 9.78 36.71 -15.49
N ILE A 288 9.93 35.64 -16.27
CA ILE A 288 9.60 34.28 -15.83
C ILE A 288 10.55 33.85 -14.72
N ASN A 289 11.84 34.16 -14.80
CA ASN A 289 12.82 33.87 -13.74
C ASN A 289 12.55 34.73 -12.48
N ALA A 290 12.13 35.97 -12.63
CA ALA A 290 11.74 36.83 -11.52
C ALA A 290 10.51 36.30 -10.80
N LEU A 291 9.52 35.74 -11.51
CA LEU A 291 8.36 35.07 -10.94
C LEU A 291 8.72 33.75 -10.22
N ARG A 292 9.81 33.11 -10.62
CA ARG A 292 10.35 31.88 -9.97
C ARG A 292 11.13 32.20 -8.69
N ALA A 293 11.73 33.37 -8.59
CA ALA A 293 12.53 33.77 -7.44
C ALA A 293 11.63 34.20 -6.28
N GLU A 294 11.53 33.38 -5.23
CA GLU A 294 10.73 33.63 -4.00
C GLU A 294 11.01 35.00 -3.33
N LYS A 295 12.05 35.72 -3.74
CA LYS A 295 12.48 37.02 -3.18
C LYS A 295 12.24 38.21 -4.11
N SER A 296 11.68 38.02 -5.29
CA SER A 296 11.62 39.11 -6.30
C SER A 296 10.51 40.12 -6.07
N GLY A 297 9.53 39.83 -5.21
CA GLY A 297 8.38 40.74 -4.98
C GLY A 297 7.50 40.98 -6.22
N VAL A 298 7.71 40.22 -7.31
CA VAL A 298 6.91 40.31 -8.53
C VAL A 298 5.78 39.29 -8.44
N TYR A 299 4.53 39.78 -8.44
CA TYR A 299 3.32 38.98 -8.43
C TYR A 299 2.57 39.15 -9.74
N ILE A 300 1.96 38.06 -10.24
CA ILE A 300 0.94 38.16 -11.28
C ILE A 300 -0.40 38.29 -10.55
N GLU A 301 -1.02 39.46 -10.68
CA GLU A 301 -2.37 39.71 -10.17
C GLU A 301 -3.35 39.78 -11.32
N GLU A 302 -4.49 39.10 -11.21
CA GLU A 302 -5.55 39.19 -12.16
C GLU A 302 -6.39 40.42 -11.82
N ILE A 303 -6.23 41.49 -12.60
CA ILE A 303 -6.98 42.72 -12.41
C ILE A 303 -8.17 42.70 -13.34
N ALA A 304 -9.38 42.75 -12.79
CA ALA A 304 -10.59 42.95 -13.60
C ALA A 304 -10.51 44.33 -14.28
N LEU A 305 -10.41 44.34 -15.60
CA LEU A 305 -10.38 45.58 -16.39
C LEU A 305 -11.81 46.18 -16.42
N ASP A 306 -12.05 47.15 -15.56
CA ASP A 306 -13.19 48.08 -15.72
C ASP A 306 -12.83 49.23 -16.67
N ASN A 307 -13.78 50.04 -17.06
CA ASN A 307 -13.55 51.20 -17.95
C ASN A 307 -12.52 52.20 -17.43
N TYR A 308 -12.38 52.31 -16.12
CA TYR A 308 -11.44 53.20 -15.49
C TYR A 308 -9.98 52.68 -15.53
N THR A 309 -9.81 51.41 -15.29
CA THR A 309 -8.50 50.71 -15.36
C THR A 309 -8.01 50.63 -16.81
N ARG A 310 -8.91 50.43 -17.76
CA ARG A 310 -8.59 50.40 -19.20
C ARG A 310 -8.03 51.73 -19.68
N ASN A 311 -8.66 52.84 -19.34
CA ASN A 311 -8.20 54.19 -19.74
C ASN A 311 -6.86 54.56 -19.11
N ARG A 312 -6.52 54.04 -17.94
CA ARG A 312 -5.26 54.33 -17.27
C ARG A 312 -4.04 53.62 -17.84
N PHE A 313 -4.23 52.47 -18.42
CA PHE A 313 -3.11 51.64 -18.94
C PHE A 313 -2.98 51.58 -20.47
N PHE A 314 -4.00 51.97 -21.20
CA PHE A 314 -4.07 51.76 -22.65
C PHE A 314 -4.31 53.04 -23.47
N ASP A 315 -4.54 54.19 -22.82
CA ASP A 315 -4.59 55.51 -23.47
C ASP A 315 -3.26 56.21 -23.36
N THR A 316 -2.24 55.74 -24.12
CA THR A 316 -1.03 56.48 -24.46
C THR A 316 -0.70 56.36 -25.93
#